data_2c0ca95ecaf9059c8e47758c5c63498f
#
_entry.id   2c0ca95ecaf9059c8e47758c5c63498f
#
_cell.length_a   1.000
_cell.length_b   1.000
_cell.length_c   1.000
_cell.angle_alpha   90.00
_cell.angle_beta   90.00
_cell.angle_gamma   90.00
#
_symmetry.space_group_name_H-M   'P 1'
#
loop_
_entity.id
_entity.type
_entity.pdbx_description
1 polymer ?
#
loop_
_entity_poly.entity_id
_entity_poly.type
_entity_poly.pdbx_seq_one_letter_code
_entity_poly.pdbx_strand_id
1 'polypeptide(L)'
;MKLPLLVALACAILVAGCATSPAPGISGRWKPVNHFAASPEAIPLHPAYEFYASPLDGTLKTLLARWALDSKMTLSYEDASDFTLYAPVARIRTSDLRQATAALTALYAVERIAVVVDGNAIVVRPLPAPVAGSSGAGAPRPAAALP
;
A
#
# COMPACT_ATOMS: atom_id res chain seq x y z
N MET A 1 -67.88 28.52 -54.38
CA MET A 1 -67.15 29.35 -53.40
C MET A 1 -67.04 28.70 -52.00
N LYS A 2 -67.02 27.39 -51.84
CA LYS A 2 -66.89 26.68 -50.54
C LYS A 2 -65.54 26.00 -50.32
N LEU A 3 -64.78 25.75 -51.40
CA LEU A 3 -63.54 25.03 -51.35
C LEU A 3 -62.40 25.84 -50.66
N PRO A 4 -62.17 27.15 -50.94
CA PRO A 4 -61.14 27.92 -50.26
C PRO A 4 -61.35 28.05 -48.73
N LEU A 5 -62.62 28.10 -48.34
CA LEU A 5 -62.95 28.17 -46.91
C LEU A 5 -62.60 26.88 -46.16
N LEU A 6 -62.83 25.72 -46.78
CA LEU A 6 -62.47 24.44 -46.20
C LEU A 6 -60.98 24.22 -46.10
N VAL A 7 -60.22 24.67 -47.11
CA VAL A 7 -58.74 24.64 -47.06
C VAL A 7 -58.20 25.55 -45.98
N ALA A 8 -58.72 26.75 -45.82
CA ALA A 8 -58.29 27.66 -44.78
C ALA A 8 -58.60 27.12 -43.37
N LEU A 9 -59.77 26.48 -43.18
CA LEU A 9 -60.12 25.84 -41.90
C LEU A 9 -59.21 24.66 -41.57
N ALA A 10 -58.85 23.82 -42.57
CA ALA A 10 -57.96 22.69 -42.38
C ALA A 10 -56.52 23.12 -42.00
N CYS A 11 -56.02 24.20 -42.62
CA CYS A 11 -54.71 24.78 -42.26
C CYS A 11 -54.70 25.35 -40.82
N ALA A 12 -55.77 25.98 -40.38
CA ALA A 12 -55.86 26.53 -39.00
C ALA A 12 -55.84 25.43 -37.93
N ILE A 13 -56.38 24.27 -38.21
CA ILE A 13 -56.37 23.12 -37.27
C ILE A 13 -55.01 22.48 -37.16
N LEU A 14 -54.21 22.50 -38.23
CA LEU A 14 -52.84 21.93 -38.24
C LEU A 14 -51.82 22.79 -37.47
N VAL A 15 -52.07 24.05 -37.28
CA VAL A 15 -51.18 24.95 -36.53
C VAL A 15 -51.44 24.95 -35.02
N ALA A 16 -52.62 24.50 -34.58
CA ALA A 16 -53.00 24.47 -33.17
C ALA A 16 -52.41 23.27 -32.40
N GLY A 17 -51.70 22.34 -33.08
CA GLY A 17 -51.33 21.03 -32.53
C GLY A 17 -50.02 20.96 -31.73
N CYS A 18 -49.27 22.06 -31.53
CA CYS A 18 -47.95 22.00 -30.87
C CYS A 18 -47.86 22.89 -29.63
N ALA A 19 -48.92 23.04 -28.87
CA ALA A 19 -48.78 23.63 -27.52
C ALA A 19 -48.31 22.53 -26.53
N THR A 20 -47.04 22.25 -26.50
CA THR A 20 -46.45 21.49 -25.40
C THR A 20 -46.61 22.31 -24.11
N SER A 21 -47.25 21.69 -23.11
CA SER A 21 -47.30 22.29 -21.77
C SER A 21 -45.89 22.62 -21.32
N PRO A 22 -45.62 23.85 -20.82
CA PRO A 22 -44.32 24.16 -20.25
C PRO A 22 -44.02 23.16 -19.14
N ALA A 23 -42.79 22.63 -19.15
CA ALA A 23 -42.34 21.72 -18.10
C ALA A 23 -42.59 22.38 -16.72
N PRO A 24 -43.10 21.63 -15.72
CA PRO A 24 -43.27 22.17 -14.38
C PRO A 24 -41.94 22.77 -13.92
N GLY A 25 -41.92 24.08 -13.65
CA GLY A 25 -40.74 24.74 -13.12
C GLY A 25 -40.30 24.04 -11.84
N ILE A 26 -39.04 23.81 -11.68
CA ILE A 26 -38.45 23.29 -10.43
C ILE A 26 -38.64 24.37 -9.36
N SER A 27 -39.80 24.39 -8.73
CA SER A 27 -40.14 25.28 -7.62
C SER A 27 -39.74 24.62 -6.28
N GLY A 28 -38.55 24.12 -6.21
CA GLY A 28 -37.96 23.64 -4.96
C GLY A 28 -37.04 24.73 -4.37
N ARG A 29 -37.14 24.93 -3.06
CA ARG A 29 -36.18 25.77 -2.35
C ARG A 29 -34.83 25.03 -2.33
N TRP A 30 -34.02 25.25 -3.35
CA TRP A 30 -32.66 24.70 -3.41
C TRP A 30 -31.88 25.26 -2.23
N LYS A 31 -31.61 24.40 -1.23
CA LYS A 31 -30.55 24.67 -0.25
C LYS A 31 -29.29 24.06 -0.81
N PRO A 32 -28.24 24.84 -1.13
CA PRO A 32 -26.96 24.27 -1.45
C PRO A 32 -26.45 23.56 -0.20
N VAL A 33 -26.43 22.23 -0.22
CA VAL A 33 -25.82 21.43 0.83
C VAL A 33 -24.37 21.29 0.43
N ASN A 34 -23.52 22.14 1.01
CA ASN A 34 -22.09 22.03 0.81
C ASN A 34 -21.59 20.86 1.63
N HIS A 35 -21.36 19.72 0.98
CA HIS A 35 -20.76 18.51 1.59
C HIS A 35 -19.23 18.59 1.68
N PHE A 36 -18.65 19.66 1.16
CA PHE A 36 -17.20 19.84 1.22
C PHE A 36 -16.82 20.60 2.49
N ALA A 37 -15.66 20.30 3.04
CA ALA A 37 -15.12 21.05 4.17
C ALA A 37 -15.01 22.54 3.81
N ALA A 38 -15.35 23.41 4.76
CA ALA A 38 -15.29 24.85 4.58
C ALA A 38 -13.87 25.39 4.30
N SER A 39 -12.86 24.63 4.72
CA SER A 39 -11.45 24.89 4.44
C SER A 39 -10.91 23.82 3.51
N PRO A 40 -10.22 24.18 2.42
CA PRO A 40 -9.54 23.21 1.57
C PRO A 40 -8.44 22.51 2.40
N GLU A 41 -8.52 21.21 2.52
CA GLU A 41 -7.43 20.40 3.05
C GLU A 41 -6.45 20.13 1.90
N ALA A 42 -5.18 20.44 2.13
CA ALA A 42 -4.14 20.19 1.14
C ALA A 42 -3.98 18.67 0.98
N ILE A 43 -4.28 18.16 -0.21
CA ILE A 43 -3.97 16.76 -0.57
C ILE A 43 -2.46 16.71 -0.79
N PRO A 44 -1.70 15.96 0.02
CA PRO A 44 -0.26 15.83 -0.19
C PRO A 44 -0.03 15.21 -1.57
N LEU A 45 0.67 15.93 -2.45
CA LEU A 45 1.00 15.47 -3.81
C LEU A 45 1.93 14.27 -3.80
N HIS A 46 2.64 14.06 -2.70
CA HIS A 46 3.54 12.92 -2.48
C HIS A 46 3.22 12.30 -1.12
N PRO A 47 2.31 11.32 -1.06
CA PRO A 47 2.12 10.54 0.15
C PRO A 47 3.46 9.89 0.54
N ALA A 48 3.77 9.84 1.84
CA ALA A 48 4.93 9.11 2.32
C ALA A 48 4.88 7.67 1.79
N TYR A 49 6.01 7.18 1.26
CA TYR A 49 6.09 5.80 0.79
C TYR A 49 5.83 4.84 1.93
N GLU A 50 5.00 3.85 1.71
CA GLU A 50 4.68 2.82 2.68
C GLU A 50 5.32 1.49 2.24
N PHE A 51 6.12 0.89 3.11
CA PHE A 51 6.70 -0.43 2.91
C PHE A 51 5.66 -1.49 3.25
N TYR A 52 5.26 -2.27 2.26
CA TYR A 52 4.28 -3.34 2.40
C TYR A 52 4.58 -4.48 1.42
N ALA A 53 4.05 -5.68 1.70
CA ALA A 53 4.09 -6.78 0.74
C ALA A 53 2.96 -6.65 -0.28
N SER A 54 3.30 -6.66 -1.55
CA SER A 54 2.34 -6.69 -2.66
C SER A 54 2.04 -8.14 -3.04
N PRO A 55 0.83 -8.45 -3.52
CA PRO A 55 0.52 -9.76 -4.11
C PRO A 55 1.41 -10.16 -5.29
N LEU A 56 2.08 -9.20 -5.91
CA LEU A 56 3.04 -9.43 -6.99
C LEU A 56 4.42 -9.87 -6.49
N ASP A 57 4.71 -9.65 -5.20
CA ASP A 57 5.96 -10.08 -4.59
C ASP A 57 5.82 -11.56 -4.19
N GLY A 58 6.30 -12.47 -5.01
CA GLY A 58 6.23 -13.92 -4.72
C GLY A 58 7.23 -14.37 -3.67
N THR A 59 8.37 -13.67 -3.57
CA THR A 59 9.51 -14.06 -2.73
C THR A 59 10.08 -12.89 -1.95
N LEU A 60 10.87 -13.20 -0.91
CA LEU A 60 11.57 -12.21 -0.11
C LEU A 60 12.52 -11.36 -0.96
N LYS A 61 13.21 -11.97 -1.91
CA LYS A 61 14.12 -11.27 -2.82
C LYS A 61 13.39 -10.28 -3.71
N THR A 62 12.25 -10.66 -4.30
CA THR A 62 11.46 -9.76 -5.15
C THR A 62 10.86 -8.61 -4.35
N LEU A 63 10.37 -8.87 -3.14
CA LEU A 63 9.88 -7.84 -2.22
C LEU A 63 10.98 -6.80 -1.91
N LEU A 64 12.16 -7.27 -1.50
CA LEU A 64 13.27 -6.41 -1.13
C LEU A 64 13.88 -5.67 -2.33
N ALA A 65 13.88 -6.29 -3.52
CA ALA A 65 14.31 -5.63 -4.75
C ALA A 65 13.40 -4.44 -5.08
N ARG A 66 12.08 -4.61 -4.92
CA ARG A 66 11.13 -3.51 -5.10
C ARG A 66 11.33 -2.41 -4.05
N TRP A 67 11.47 -2.76 -2.76
CA TRP A 67 11.72 -1.77 -1.71
C TRP A 67 13.03 -0.99 -1.93
N ALA A 68 14.09 -1.67 -2.38
CA ALA A 68 15.36 -1.04 -2.71
C ALA A 68 15.21 -0.06 -3.87
N LEU A 69 14.51 -0.48 -4.95
CA LEU A 69 14.25 0.39 -6.10
C LEU A 69 13.46 1.65 -5.70
N ASP A 70 12.37 1.47 -4.95
CA ASP A 70 11.49 2.56 -4.53
C ASP A 70 12.20 3.54 -3.57
N SER A 71 13.14 3.04 -2.77
CA SER A 71 13.95 3.84 -1.84
C SER A 71 15.24 4.38 -2.46
N LYS A 72 15.50 4.10 -3.75
CA LYS A 72 16.76 4.43 -4.45
C LYS A 72 18.00 3.85 -3.76
N MET A 73 17.85 2.66 -3.18
CA MET A 73 18.89 1.89 -2.51
C MET A 73 19.30 0.70 -3.36
N THR A 74 20.39 0.05 -3.00
CA THR A 74 20.82 -1.21 -3.61
C THR A 74 20.39 -2.39 -2.75
N LEU A 75 20.18 -3.56 -3.37
CA LEU A 75 19.92 -4.81 -2.66
C LEU A 75 21.20 -5.67 -2.74
N SER A 76 21.75 -6.04 -1.58
CA SER A 76 22.78 -7.06 -1.42
C SER A 76 22.15 -8.32 -0.83
N TYR A 77 21.91 -9.31 -1.66
CA TYR A 77 21.30 -10.58 -1.23
C TYR A 77 22.39 -11.66 -1.15
N GLU A 78 22.87 -11.93 0.08
CA GLU A 78 24.03 -12.79 0.34
C GLU A 78 23.67 -14.24 0.65
N ASP A 79 22.38 -14.57 0.72
CA ASP A 79 21.91 -15.92 0.88
C ASP A 79 21.72 -16.62 -0.46
N ALA A 80 22.07 -17.91 -0.54
CA ALA A 80 21.88 -18.70 -1.74
C ALA A 80 20.43 -19.10 -2.00
N SER A 81 19.60 -19.07 -0.96
CA SER A 81 18.19 -19.43 -1.01
C SER A 81 17.30 -18.21 -1.12
N ASP A 82 16.22 -18.33 -1.88
CA ASP A 82 15.15 -17.34 -1.86
C ASP A 82 13.95 -17.92 -1.10
N PHE A 83 13.27 -17.08 -0.33
CA PHE A 83 12.21 -17.49 0.57
C PHE A 83 10.87 -17.00 0.07
N THR A 84 9.89 -17.90 0.02
CA THR A 84 8.50 -17.55 -0.32
C THR A 84 7.89 -16.66 0.75
N LEU A 85 7.14 -15.65 0.34
CA LEU A 85 6.38 -14.82 1.26
C LEU A 85 5.20 -15.60 1.84
N TYR A 86 4.97 -15.45 3.14
CA TYR A 86 3.86 -16.09 3.85
C TYR A 86 2.97 -15.06 4.56
N ALA A 87 1.80 -15.48 5.00
CA ALA A 87 0.74 -14.59 5.47
C ALA A 87 1.16 -13.50 6.49
N PRO A 88 2.04 -13.75 7.47
CA PRO A 88 2.49 -12.72 8.40
C PRO A 88 3.20 -11.53 7.75
N VAL A 89 3.91 -11.73 6.62
CA VAL A 89 4.61 -10.65 5.89
C VAL A 89 3.62 -9.62 5.36
N ALA A 90 2.42 -10.04 4.97
CA ALA A 90 1.37 -9.15 4.49
C ALA A 90 0.85 -8.15 5.53
N ARG A 91 1.17 -8.35 6.82
CA ARG A 91 0.82 -7.44 7.92
C ARG A 91 1.82 -6.31 8.10
N ILE A 92 2.99 -6.39 7.47
CA ILE A 92 3.98 -5.32 7.52
C ILE A 92 3.46 -4.13 6.72
N ARG A 93 3.25 -3.01 7.41
CA ARG A 93 2.90 -1.72 6.82
C ARG A 93 3.55 -0.63 7.66
N THR A 94 4.50 0.08 7.09
CA THR A 94 5.21 1.15 7.78
C THR A 94 5.88 2.08 6.77
N SER A 95 6.06 3.33 7.13
CA SER A 95 6.87 4.29 6.35
C SER A 95 8.36 4.25 6.68
N ASP A 96 8.76 3.47 7.69
CA ASP A 96 10.17 3.31 8.10
C ASP A 96 10.74 2.00 7.60
N LEU A 97 11.74 2.10 6.70
CA LEU A 97 12.42 0.94 6.14
C LEU A 97 13.14 0.10 7.20
N ARG A 98 13.74 0.73 8.23
CA ARG A 98 14.43 0.01 9.30
C ARG A 98 13.46 -0.83 10.12
N GLN A 99 12.30 -0.27 10.40
CA GLN A 99 11.22 -1.01 11.07
C GLN A 99 10.71 -2.17 10.20
N ALA A 100 10.54 -1.94 8.90
CA ALA A 100 10.11 -2.98 7.96
C ALA A 100 11.12 -4.14 7.89
N THR A 101 12.41 -3.84 7.76
CA THR A 101 13.48 -4.86 7.70
C THR A 101 13.66 -5.60 9.03
N ALA A 102 13.49 -4.93 10.17
CA ALA A 102 13.50 -5.57 11.48
C ALA A 102 12.32 -6.53 11.65
N ALA A 103 11.13 -6.16 11.18
CA ALA A 103 9.97 -7.03 11.19
C ALA A 103 10.19 -8.29 10.31
N LEU A 104 10.79 -8.13 9.11
CA LEU A 104 11.18 -9.27 8.26
C LEU A 104 12.18 -10.18 8.96
N THR A 105 13.23 -9.62 9.58
CA THR A 105 14.21 -10.40 10.34
C THR A 105 13.54 -11.23 11.43
N ALA A 106 12.58 -10.66 12.16
CA ALA A 106 11.85 -11.39 13.20
C ALA A 106 10.99 -12.51 12.62
N LEU A 107 10.33 -12.28 11.48
CA LEU A 107 9.51 -13.28 10.80
C LEU A 107 10.33 -14.43 10.22
N TYR A 108 11.52 -14.15 9.67
CA TYR A 108 12.43 -15.15 9.09
C TYR A 108 13.52 -15.62 10.07
N ALA A 109 13.29 -15.47 11.39
CA ALA A 109 14.25 -15.90 12.40
C ALA A 109 14.47 -17.44 12.41
N VAL A 110 13.46 -18.22 12.05
CA VAL A 110 13.56 -19.67 11.94
C VAL A 110 14.49 -20.09 10.80
N GLU A 111 14.42 -19.38 9.68
CA GLU A 111 15.27 -19.54 8.50
C GLU A 111 16.67 -18.95 8.72
N ARG A 112 16.87 -18.28 9.87
CA ARG A 112 18.13 -17.66 10.27
C ARG A 112 18.63 -16.62 9.29
N ILE A 113 17.73 -15.79 8.81
CA ILE A 113 17.97 -14.68 7.89
C ILE A 113 17.87 -13.37 8.66
N ALA A 114 18.86 -12.50 8.47
CA ALA A 114 18.82 -11.12 8.89
C ALA A 114 18.67 -10.20 7.68
N VAL A 115 17.69 -9.31 7.73
CA VAL A 115 17.49 -8.22 6.77
C VAL A 115 17.82 -6.91 7.46
N VAL A 116 18.87 -6.23 7.02
CA VAL A 116 19.33 -5.00 7.64
C VAL A 116 19.53 -3.90 6.61
N VAL A 117 19.47 -2.65 7.07
CA VAL A 117 19.80 -1.48 6.26
C VAL A 117 21.21 -1.05 6.63
N ASP A 118 22.14 -1.09 5.67
CA ASP A 118 23.52 -0.67 5.82
C ASP A 118 23.84 0.43 4.79
N GLY A 119 24.06 1.65 5.29
CA GLY A 119 24.27 2.81 4.44
C GLY A 119 23.14 3.01 3.43
N ASN A 120 23.44 2.83 2.15
CA ASN A 120 22.48 2.93 1.04
C ASN A 120 22.12 1.55 0.45
N ALA A 121 22.24 0.48 1.24
CA ALA A 121 21.92 -0.87 0.82
C ALA A 121 20.96 -1.57 1.79
N ILE A 122 20.09 -2.39 1.25
CA ILE A 122 19.36 -3.43 2.00
C ILE A 122 20.19 -4.70 1.87
N VAL A 123 20.66 -5.23 3.00
CA VAL A 123 21.52 -6.41 3.04
C VAL A 123 20.76 -7.58 3.63
N VAL A 124 20.71 -8.69 2.92
CA VAL A 124 20.17 -9.97 3.38
C VAL A 124 21.32 -10.92 3.59
N ARG A 125 21.48 -11.38 4.82
CA ARG A 125 22.57 -12.29 5.18
C ARG A 125 22.12 -13.39 6.12
N PRO A 126 22.73 -14.59 6.05
CA PRO A 126 22.47 -15.63 7.04
C PRO A 126 23.01 -15.21 8.42
N LEU A 127 22.22 -15.49 9.46
CA LEU A 127 22.70 -15.35 10.83
C LEU A 127 23.68 -16.46 11.16
N PRO A 128 24.79 -16.17 11.85
CA PRO A 128 25.75 -17.19 12.26
C PRO A 128 25.04 -18.25 13.13
N ALA A 129 25.55 -19.50 13.05
CA ALA A 129 25.03 -20.57 13.93
C ALA A 129 25.14 -20.11 15.39
N PRO A 130 24.11 -20.36 16.23
CA PRO A 130 24.31 -20.16 17.64
C PRO A 130 25.53 -20.98 18.03
N VAL A 131 26.61 -20.30 18.46
CA VAL A 131 27.76 -20.99 19.04
C VAL A 131 27.18 -21.76 20.23
N ALA A 132 27.06 -23.10 20.09
CA ALA A 132 26.76 -23.98 21.20
C ALA A 132 27.75 -23.61 22.29
N GLY A 133 27.23 -23.09 23.40
CA GLY A 133 27.97 -22.38 24.38
C GLY A 133 29.31 -23.06 24.70
N SER A 134 30.37 -22.31 24.63
CA SER A 134 31.62 -22.63 25.31
C SER A 134 31.32 -22.61 26.83
N SER A 135 30.71 -23.68 27.35
CA SER A 135 30.73 -24.02 28.75
C SER A 135 32.14 -24.49 29.12
N GLY A 136 33.04 -23.55 28.97
CA GLY A 136 34.43 -23.67 29.47
C GLY A 136 34.59 -22.81 30.70
N ALA A 137 33.68 -22.92 31.64
CA ALA A 137 34.02 -22.47 32.98
C ALA A 137 35.00 -23.50 33.57
N GLY A 138 36.29 -23.25 33.34
CA GLY A 138 37.33 -23.81 34.16
C GLY A 138 37.12 -23.34 35.61
N ALA A 139 36.45 -24.15 36.42
CA ALA A 139 36.42 -23.93 37.85
C ALA A 139 37.89 -24.01 38.36
N PRO A 140 38.38 -23.07 39.11
CA PRO A 140 39.71 -23.19 39.75
C PRO A 140 39.65 -24.34 40.73
N ARG A 141 40.48 -25.35 40.48
CA ARG A 141 40.64 -26.52 41.36
C ARG A 141 41.30 -26.00 42.65
N PRO A 142 40.73 -26.20 43.83
CA PRO A 142 41.43 -25.82 45.08
C PRO A 142 42.68 -26.65 45.23
N ALA A 143 43.84 -25.96 45.42
CA ALA A 143 45.09 -26.58 45.74
C ALA A 143 44.95 -27.37 47.04
N ALA A 144 45.17 -28.69 46.98
CA ALA A 144 45.28 -29.53 48.16
C ALA A 144 46.53 -29.14 48.93
N ALA A 145 46.37 -28.62 50.15
CA ALA A 145 47.43 -28.53 51.11
C ALA A 145 47.89 -29.91 51.53
N LEU A 146 49.16 -30.22 51.39
CA LEU A 146 49.85 -31.37 51.93
C LEU A 146 50.42 -31.03 53.34
N PRO A 147 50.47 -32.00 54.25
CA PRO A 147 50.90 -31.80 55.65
C PRO A 147 52.36 -31.50 55.87
#